data_dfe60cb698061a0c47f84ecb04c0e6d0
#
_entry.id   dfe60cb698061a0c47f84ecb04c0e6d0
#
_cell.length_a   1.000
_cell.length_b   1.000
_cell.length_c   1.000
_cell.angle_alpha   90.00
_cell.angle_beta   90.00
_cell.angle_gamma   90.00
#
_symmetry.space_group_name_H-M   'P 1'
#
loop_
_entity.id
_entity.type
_entity.pdbx_description
1 polymer ?
#
loop_
_entity_poly.entity_id
_entity_poly.type
_entity_poly.pdbx_seq_one_letter_code
_entity_poly.pdbx_strand_id
1 'polypeptide(L)'
;VNASRTIGNRSRLALACLATAFAVAASVAPATASAGSDTTWICKPGQADDLCAGTIKGETFPPPGEQAEPLGYTRPKDPPVDCFYLYPTQSEQEGPNSNLDKDPPIRRVVVQQARMFSSVCDVYAPMYRQVTNNGDQTKLNHSVEVAYRSARSGFRDYLRNYNDGRGFILLGHSQGSAHVARLIEEIVDKRPGLRKRFVGAIAPGANISVPIGKDVGGLFDHVPACSEVGQYGCVIAYSTFDAVPGPTAPFSRLDFGYWIYPDPRPDPASFEVICTNPALLDGGDGTLEPLVNFDYLFGVPAGGETESPWRGEPDFYRVECKRQDGAHWLNLSKVGLPGDSRPDLGAAVASGSNYHVPEVNLAEGNLLRIAQLQSDSYEADQAAIAAKLKSLKAKLGDGKQRLAERRKTIDRLTRKLRKAEGQKQRKALKRRVKANRKKAAVTRESIRSLRERISELEQRLA
;
A
#
# COMPACT_ATOMS: atom_id res chain seq x y z
N VAL A 1 -3.13 40.25 65.01
CA VAL A 1 -3.90 40.51 66.15
C VAL A 1 -4.96 39.44 66.28
N ASN A 2 -4.69 38.42 67.08
CA ASN A 2 -5.45 37.90 68.23
C ASN A 2 -6.95 37.66 67.97
N ALA A 3 -7.59 36.65 68.40
CA ALA A 3 -7.48 35.54 69.34
C ALA A 3 -8.85 34.85 69.39
N SER A 4 -8.85 33.57 69.45
CA SER A 4 -9.12 32.72 70.64
C SER A 4 -10.57 32.28 70.90
N ARG A 5 -10.73 30.98 71.04
CA ARG A 5 -11.52 30.18 71.99
C ARG A 5 -13.06 30.29 71.95
N THR A 6 -13.90 29.24 72.15
CA THR A 6 -13.83 28.06 73.05
C THR A 6 -15.01 27.14 72.77
N ILE A 7 -14.82 25.84 72.85
CA ILE A 7 -15.47 24.72 73.57
C ILE A 7 -17.00 24.70 73.70
N GLY A 8 -17.63 23.55 73.38
CA GLY A 8 -18.95 23.21 73.89
C GLY A 8 -19.42 21.80 73.38
N ASN A 9 -19.14 20.81 74.18
CA ASN A 9 -19.55 19.42 74.13
C ASN A 9 -21.05 19.22 74.37
N ARG A 10 -21.76 18.33 73.71
CA ARG A 10 -22.63 17.31 74.35
C ARG A 10 -23.38 16.47 73.35
N SER A 11 -23.22 15.18 73.58
CA SER A 11 -23.85 13.99 73.06
C SER A 11 -25.38 14.02 72.92
N ARG A 12 -25.94 13.34 71.89
CA ARG A 12 -27.08 12.43 72.07
C ARG A 12 -27.16 11.45 70.82
N LEU A 13 -27.24 10.17 71.18
CA LEU A 13 -27.57 9.03 70.30
C LEU A 13 -28.96 9.20 69.70
N ALA A 14 -29.11 8.81 68.47
CA ALA A 14 -30.32 8.18 67.93
C ALA A 14 -29.99 7.24 66.81
N LEU A 15 -30.60 6.06 66.87
CA LEU A 15 -30.46 4.88 66.07
C LEU A 15 -30.99 5.02 64.62
N ALA A 16 -30.35 4.23 63.74
CA ALA A 16 -30.92 3.36 62.65
C ALA A 16 -31.49 4.01 61.40
N CYS A 17 -30.91 3.69 60.28
CA CYS A 17 -31.45 2.81 59.26
C CYS A 17 -30.41 2.65 58.16
N LEU A 18 -29.89 1.44 58.00
CA LEU A 18 -29.06 1.04 56.87
C LEU A 18 -29.94 1.05 55.61
N ALA A 19 -29.62 1.91 54.67
CA ALA A 19 -30.01 1.80 53.28
C ALA A 19 -28.71 1.66 52.48
N THR A 20 -28.37 0.43 52.07
CA THR A 20 -27.25 0.12 51.15
C THR A 20 -27.61 0.61 49.75
N ALA A 21 -27.12 1.79 49.42
CA ALA A 21 -27.11 2.26 48.03
C ALA A 21 -25.84 1.68 47.35
N PHE A 22 -26.04 0.70 46.46
CA PHE A 22 -25.01 0.26 45.51
C PHE A 22 -24.76 1.41 44.53
N ALA A 23 -23.74 2.19 44.75
CA ALA A 23 -23.19 3.10 43.75
C ALA A 23 -22.39 2.28 42.74
N VAL A 24 -22.99 2.04 41.56
CA VAL A 24 -22.25 1.56 40.39
C VAL A 24 -21.36 2.73 39.95
N ALA A 25 -20.10 2.72 40.37
CA ALA A 25 -19.06 3.57 39.82
C ALA A 25 -18.78 3.10 38.37
N ALA A 26 -19.43 3.75 37.41
CA ALA A 26 -18.99 3.68 36.01
C ALA A 26 -17.61 4.30 35.96
N SER A 27 -16.57 3.47 35.88
CA SER A 27 -15.21 3.89 35.56
C SER A 27 -15.21 4.39 34.11
N VAL A 28 -15.39 5.70 33.93
CA VAL A 28 -15.05 6.36 32.67
C VAL A 28 -13.53 6.26 32.55
N ALA A 29 -13.04 5.29 31.77
CA ALA A 29 -11.65 5.28 31.37
C ALA A 29 -11.39 6.61 30.64
N PRO A 30 -10.32 7.35 30.98
CA PRO A 30 -9.99 8.54 30.21
C PRO A 30 -9.73 8.07 28.77
N ALA A 31 -10.50 8.62 27.82
CA ALA A 31 -10.17 8.53 26.43
C ALA A 31 -8.75 9.08 26.31
N THR A 32 -7.78 8.21 26.03
CA THR A 32 -6.44 8.64 25.65
C THR A 32 -6.63 9.49 24.41
N ALA A 33 -6.52 10.80 24.57
CA ALA A 33 -6.43 11.72 23.45
C ALA A 33 -5.28 11.17 22.58
N SER A 34 -5.62 10.71 21.38
CA SER A 34 -4.65 10.41 20.36
C SER A 34 -3.80 11.67 20.23
N ALA A 35 -2.50 11.56 20.51
CA ALA A 35 -1.57 12.64 20.22
C ALA A 35 -1.77 12.98 18.75
N GLY A 36 -2.27 14.18 18.47
CA GLY A 36 -2.57 14.61 17.12
C GLY A 36 -1.34 14.36 16.25
N SER A 37 -1.52 13.79 15.07
CA SER A 37 -0.42 13.55 14.17
C SER A 37 0.15 14.89 13.72
N ASP A 38 1.46 15.08 13.86
CA ASP A 38 2.16 16.28 13.36
C ASP A 38 2.31 16.27 11.82
N THR A 39 1.71 15.29 11.13
CA THR A 39 1.79 15.16 9.68
C THR A 39 0.84 16.13 8.99
N THR A 40 1.40 17.01 8.16
CA THR A 40 0.62 17.85 7.26
C THR A 40 0.24 17.02 6.02
N TRP A 41 -1.04 16.80 5.80
CA TRP A 41 -1.56 16.04 4.68
C TRP A 41 -1.99 16.97 3.54
N ILE A 42 -1.59 16.65 2.30
CA ILE A 42 -2.07 17.31 1.10
C ILE A 42 -3.25 16.53 0.49
N CYS A 43 -3.21 15.19 0.60
CA CYS A 43 -4.37 14.32 0.40
C CYS A 43 -4.58 13.44 1.63
N LYS A 44 -5.81 13.39 2.12
CA LYS A 44 -6.24 12.46 3.16
C LYS A 44 -7.76 12.35 3.14
N PRO A 45 -8.34 11.14 3.10
CA PRO A 45 -9.78 10.93 3.13
C PRO A 45 -10.47 11.66 4.29
N GLY A 46 -11.55 12.39 3.99
CA GLY A 46 -12.33 13.14 4.97
C GLY A 46 -11.75 14.48 5.40
N GLN A 47 -10.63 14.90 4.84
CA GLN A 47 -10.08 16.25 5.03
C GLN A 47 -10.81 17.25 4.13
N ALA A 48 -11.09 18.46 4.65
CA ALA A 48 -11.85 19.48 3.90
C ALA A 48 -11.12 20.00 2.64
N ASP A 49 -9.78 20.06 2.70
CA ASP A 49 -8.91 20.49 1.59
C ASP A 49 -8.17 19.32 0.92
N ASP A 50 -8.80 18.14 0.85
CA ASP A 50 -8.25 16.94 0.20
C ASP A 50 -8.14 17.16 -1.31
N LEU A 51 -6.93 17.36 -1.82
CA LEU A 51 -6.68 17.56 -3.26
C LEU A 51 -6.95 16.31 -4.11
N CYS A 52 -6.99 15.15 -3.48
CA CYS A 52 -7.29 13.89 -4.17
C CYS A 52 -8.79 13.56 -4.15
N ALA A 53 -9.60 14.31 -3.40
CA ALA A 53 -11.05 14.19 -3.44
C ALA A 53 -11.58 15.02 -4.62
N GLY A 54 -12.10 14.42 -5.62
CA GLY A 54 -12.68 15.16 -6.74
C GLY A 54 -13.01 14.26 -7.91
N THR A 55 -13.95 14.70 -8.70
CA THR A 55 -14.28 14.06 -9.97
C THR A 55 -13.28 14.52 -11.02
N ILE A 56 -12.74 13.59 -11.79
CA ILE A 56 -11.89 13.88 -12.92
C ILE A 56 -12.74 13.73 -14.18
N LYS A 57 -12.75 14.77 -15.01
CA LYS A 57 -13.46 14.80 -16.28
C LYS A 57 -12.49 15.21 -17.38
N GLY A 58 -12.70 14.66 -18.55
CA GLY A 58 -11.88 14.96 -19.73
C GLY A 58 -12.41 14.26 -20.96
N GLU A 59 -11.57 14.23 -21.97
CA GLU A 59 -11.87 13.55 -23.25
C GLU A 59 -10.58 12.96 -23.83
N THR A 60 -10.71 11.96 -24.68
CA THR A 60 -9.59 11.44 -25.46
C THR A 60 -9.29 12.33 -26.65
N PHE A 61 -8.01 12.36 -27.06
CA PHE A 61 -7.57 12.74 -28.41
C PHE A 61 -7.31 11.47 -29.19
N PRO A 62 -8.32 10.95 -29.90
CA PRO A 62 -8.21 9.67 -30.56
C PRO A 62 -7.29 9.72 -31.81
N PRO A 63 -6.87 8.55 -32.31
CA PRO A 63 -6.23 8.45 -33.61
C PRO A 63 -7.07 9.00 -34.75
N PRO A 64 -6.47 9.33 -35.92
CA PRO A 64 -7.19 9.79 -37.08
C PRO A 64 -8.31 8.84 -37.49
N GLY A 65 -9.53 9.39 -37.66
CA GLY A 65 -10.74 8.64 -38.05
C GLY A 65 -11.58 8.10 -36.90
N GLU A 66 -11.13 8.24 -35.66
CA GLU A 66 -11.89 7.87 -34.46
C GLU A 66 -12.53 9.10 -33.82
N GLN A 67 -13.51 8.87 -32.96
CA GLN A 67 -14.19 9.96 -32.22
C GLN A 67 -13.64 10.09 -30.82
N ALA A 68 -13.64 11.32 -30.31
CA ALA A 68 -13.28 11.59 -28.91
C ALA A 68 -14.27 10.91 -27.97
N GLU A 69 -13.71 10.20 -26.95
CA GLU A 69 -14.49 9.57 -25.90
C GLU A 69 -14.35 10.36 -24.59
N PRO A 70 -15.43 10.50 -23.82
CA PRO A 70 -15.34 11.19 -22.54
C PRO A 70 -14.53 10.36 -21.54
N LEU A 71 -13.63 11.03 -20.85
CA LEU A 71 -12.90 10.48 -19.69
C LEU A 71 -13.61 10.87 -18.39
N GLY A 72 -13.89 9.90 -17.55
CA GLY A 72 -14.51 10.16 -16.26
C GLY A 72 -14.06 9.13 -15.22
N TYR A 73 -13.43 9.64 -14.15
CA TYR A 73 -13.05 8.82 -13.01
C TYR A 73 -13.80 9.31 -11.78
N THR A 74 -14.46 8.40 -11.10
CA THR A 74 -15.23 8.70 -9.89
C THR A 74 -14.67 7.87 -8.74
N ARG A 75 -14.40 8.52 -7.62
CA ARG A 75 -13.96 7.84 -6.41
C ARG A 75 -15.04 6.89 -5.90
N PRO A 76 -14.73 5.60 -5.66
CA PRO A 76 -15.60 4.68 -4.95
C PRO A 76 -15.91 5.21 -3.53
N LYS A 77 -17.08 4.88 -3.01
CA LYS A 77 -17.47 5.28 -1.64
C LYS A 77 -16.56 4.63 -0.58
N ASP A 78 -16.14 3.41 -0.83
CA ASP A 78 -15.33 2.59 0.07
C ASP A 78 -14.32 1.79 -0.77
N PRO A 79 -13.21 2.42 -1.18
CA PRO A 79 -12.20 1.72 -1.96
C PRO A 79 -11.59 0.58 -1.13
N PRO A 80 -11.25 -0.57 -1.75
CA PRO A 80 -10.78 -1.74 -1.01
C PRO A 80 -9.38 -1.59 -0.41
N VAL A 81 -8.55 -0.72 -0.97
CA VAL A 81 -7.16 -0.52 -0.58
C VAL A 81 -6.85 0.96 -0.39
N ASP A 82 -5.71 1.25 0.24
CA ASP A 82 -5.17 2.61 0.37
C ASP A 82 -4.03 2.83 -0.61
N CYS A 83 -3.80 4.08 -1.00
CA CYS A 83 -2.60 4.52 -1.71
C CYS A 83 -1.83 5.54 -0.87
N PHE A 84 -0.54 5.31 -0.68
CA PHE A 84 0.34 6.27 -0.03
C PHE A 84 1.28 6.87 -1.06
N TYR A 85 1.20 8.19 -1.28
CA TYR A 85 1.90 8.87 -2.37
C TYR A 85 2.98 9.82 -1.87
N LEU A 86 4.15 9.78 -2.53
CA LEU A 86 5.26 10.71 -2.37
C LEU A 86 5.57 11.37 -3.72
N TYR A 87 5.40 12.68 -3.79
CA TYR A 87 5.58 13.48 -4.99
C TYR A 87 7.05 13.71 -5.35
N PRO A 88 7.37 14.07 -6.63
CA PRO A 88 8.73 14.35 -7.08
C PRO A 88 9.27 15.67 -6.54
N THR A 89 10.52 16.01 -6.90
CA THR A 89 11.11 17.33 -6.65
C THR A 89 10.31 18.40 -7.38
N GLN A 90 9.63 19.28 -6.64
CA GLN A 90 8.77 20.33 -7.18
C GLN A 90 8.98 21.68 -6.50
N SER A 91 9.46 21.69 -5.25
CA SER A 91 9.59 22.93 -4.50
C SER A 91 10.68 23.84 -5.09
N GLU A 92 10.31 25.09 -5.28
CA GLU A 92 11.20 26.19 -5.68
C GLU A 92 11.63 27.05 -4.49
N GLN A 93 11.34 26.61 -3.26
CA GLN A 93 11.76 27.33 -2.05
C GLN A 93 13.27 27.45 -1.98
N GLU A 94 13.74 28.53 -1.39
CA GLU A 94 15.15 28.70 -1.10
C GLU A 94 15.65 27.68 -0.06
N GLY A 95 16.89 27.28 -0.20
CA GLY A 95 17.53 26.33 0.71
C GLY A 95 17.44 24.87 0.25
N PRO A 96 18.15 23.96 0.97
CA PRO A 96 18.37 22.59 0.50
C PRO A 96 17.14 21.69 0.66
N ASN A 97 16.24 22.00 1.59
CA ASN A 97 14.99 21.28 1.83
C ASN A 97 13.81 22.24 1.99
N SER A 98 12.67 21.86 1.44
CA SER A 98 11.43 22.63 1.61
C SER A 98 10.92 22.57 3.07
N ASN A 99 10.06 23.51 3.41
CA ASN A 99 9.20 23.41 4.58
C ASN A 99 8.00 22.46 4.29
N LEU A 100 6.94 22.54 5.06
CA LEU A 100 5.74 21.70 4.89
C LEU A 100 4.54 22.49 4.36
N ASP A 101 4.77 23.66 3.76
CA ASP A 101 3.73 24.45 3.12
C ASP A 101 3.31 23.81 1.79
N LYS A 102 2.01 23.85 1.52
CA LYS A 102 1.42 23.29 0.28
C LYS A 102 1.61 24.24 -0.90
N ASP A 103 2.85 24.41 -1.34
CA ASP A 103 3.20 25.29 -2.45
C ASP A 103 2.45 24.94 -3.75
N PRO A 104 2.17 25.94 -4.60
CA PRO A 104 1.48 25.70 -5.87
C PRO A 104 2.10 24.61 -6.76
N PRO A 105 3.44 24.52 -6.95
CA PRO A 105 4.03 23.43 -7.73
C PRO A 105 3.76 22.05 -7.14
N ILE A 106 3.78 21.92 -5.81
CA ILE A 106 3.48 20.65 -5.12
C ILE A 106 2.00 20.29 -5.29
N ARG A 107 1.09 21.26 -5.12
CA ARG A 107 -0.35 21.04 -5.34
C ARG A 107 -0.63 20.55 -6.77
N ARG A 108 0.01 21.17 -7.78
CA ARG A 108 -0.14 20.79 -9.18
C ARG A 108 0.28 19.33 -9.41
N VAL A 109 1.48 18.93 -8.99
CA VAL A 109 1.97 17.57 -9.23
C VAL A 109 1.16 16.52 -8.51
N VAL A 110 0.63 16.80 -7.32
CA VAL A 110 -0.28 15.89 -6.60
C VAL A 110 -1.56 15.66 -7.39
N VAL A 111 -2.14 16.71 -7.96
CA VAL A 111 -3.30 16.57 -8.85
C VAL A 111 -2.95 15.74 -10.07
N GLN A 112 -1.79 15.95 -10.67
CA GLN A 112 -1.35 15.29 -11.91
C GLN A 112 -1.04 13.80 -11.73
N GLN A 113 -0.53 13.38 -10.59
CA GLN A 113 0.03 12.03 -10.42
C GLN A 113 -0.67 11.20 -9.35
N ALA A 114 -1.50 11.80 -8.50
CA ALA A 114 -2.12 11.09 -7.38
C ALA A 114 -3.65 11.11 -7.41
N ARG A 115 -4.26 12.20 -7.88
CA ARG A 115 -5.73 12.35 -7.84
C ARG A 115 -6.46 11.25 -8.60
N MET A 116 -5.95 10.83 -9.77
CA MET A 116 -6.57 9.75 -10.57
C MET A 116 -6.66 8.44 -9.78
N PHE A 117 -5.68 8.13 -8.96
CA PHE A 117 -5.67 6.92 -8.15
C PHE A 117 -6.80 6.87 -7.11
N SER A 118 -7.44 8.01 -6.82
CA SER A 118 -8.64 8.00 -5.97
C SER A 118 -9.81 7.23 -6.57
N SER A 119 -9.77 6.88 -7.86
CA SER A 119 -10.72 5.96 -8.48
C SER A 119 -10.51 4.49 -8.08
N VAL A 120 -9.35 4.17 -7.50
CA VAL A 120 -8.96 2.81 -7.10
C VAL A 120 -8.83 2.69 -5.58
N CYS A 121 -8.31 3.72 -4.91
CA CYS A 121 -7.87 3.66 -3.51
C CYS A 121 -8.17 4.96 -2.73
N ASP A 122 -8.11 4.86 -1.41
CA ASP A 122 -8.05 6.02 -0.53
C ASP A 122 -6.65 6.60 -0.52
N VAL A 123 -6.47 7.82 -1.06
CA VAL A 123 -5.15 8.43 -1.23
C VAL A 123 -4.71 9.19 0.00
N TYR A 124 -3.52 8.84 0.50
CA TYR A 124 -2.80 9.52 1.58
C TYR A 124 -1.49 10.10 1.03
N ALA A 125 -1.34 11.41 1.02
CA ALA A 125 -0.13 12.09 0.58
C ALA A 125 0.32 13.08 1.67
N PRO A 126 1.41 12.79 2.41
CA PRO A 126 1.96 13.73 3.38
C PRO A 126 2.79 14.80 2.67
N MET A 127 2.80 16.01 3.21
CA MET A 127 3.87 16.95 2.96
C MET A 127 5.16 16.41 3.56
N TYR A 128 6.26 16.53 2.84
CA TYR A 128 7.57 16.13 3.35
C TYR A 128 8.65 17.15 2.94
N ARG A 129 9.72 17.22 3.70
CA ARG A 129 10.82 18.16 3.49
C ARG A 129 11.68 17.72 2.31
N GLN A 130 11.11 17.76 1.10
CA GLN A 130 11.81 17.35 -0.11
C GLN A 130 13.08 18.18 -0.35
N VAL A 131 14.04 17.62 -1.06
CA VAL A 131 15.12 18.39 -1.66
C VAL A 131 14.51 19.33 -2.69
N THR A 132 14.90 20.60 -2.68
CA THR A 132 14.33 21.62 -3.56
C THR A 132 15.09 21.70 -4.89
N ASN A 133 14.48 22.34 -5.91
CA ASN A 133 15.17 22.65 -7.16
C ASN A 133 16.34 23.62 -6.96
N ASN A 134 16.32 24.43 -5.89
CA ASN A 134 17.36 25.40 -5.53
C ASN A 134 18.36 24.86 -4.49
N GLY A 135 18.34 23.55 -4.22
CA GLY A 135 19.16 22.92 -3.20
C GLY A 135 20.67 22.95 -3.52
N ASP A 136 21.47 23.16 -2.51
CA ASP A 136 22.94 23.09 -2.59
C ASP A 136 23.40 21.65 -2.87
N GLN A 137 23.85 21.40 -4.09
CA GLN A 137 24.29 20.06 -4.53
C GLN A 137 25.46 19.51 -3.69
N THR A 138 26.27 20.38 -3.06
CA THR A 138 27.36 19.94 -2.18
C THR A 138 26.86 19.30 -0.89
N LYS A 139 25.61 19.52 -0.53
CA LYS A 139 24.93 18.94 0.66
C LYS A 139 23.87 17.93 0.31
N LEU A 140 23.85 17.45 -0.89
CA LEU A 140 22.75 16.61 -1.42
C LEU A 140 22.47 15.39 -0.53
N ASN A 141 23.48 14.63 -0.12
CA ASN A 141 23.32 13.45 0.74
C ASN A 141 22.61 13.78 2.07
N HIS A 142 22.98 14.90 2.70
CA HIS A 142 22.32 15.36 3.92
C HIS A 142 20.86 15.74 3.66
N SER A 143 20.59 16.46 2.59
CA SER A 143 19.27 16.93 2.21
C SER A 143 18.32 15.79 1.86
N VAL A 144 18.83 14.76 1.16
CA VAL A 144 18.10 13.53 0.85
C VAL A 144 17.71 12.79 2.14
N GLU A 145 18.61 12.72 3.12
CA GLU A 145 18.32 12.07 4.39
C GLU A 145 17.30 12.84 5.24
N VAL A 146 17.32 14.17 5.20
CA VAL A 146 16.27 15.01 5.82
C VAL A 146 14.92 14.74 5.17
N ALA A 147 14.87 14.72 3.84
CA ALA A 147 13.67 14.45 3.06
C ALA A 147 13.11 13.05 3.37
N TYR A 148 13.97 12.03 3.34
CA TYR A 148 13.56 10.66 3.64
C TYR A 148 13.02 10.49 5.06
N ARG A 149 13.67 11.06 6.07
CA ARG A 149 13.17 11.00 7.45
C ARG A 149 11.79 11.64 7.59
N SER A 150 11.56 12.74 6.89
CA SER A 150 10.25 13.41 6.85
C SER A 150 9.19 12.53 6.18
N ALA A 151 9.47 11.98 4.99
CA ALA A 151 8.59 11.05 4.29
C ALA A 151 8.28 9.78 5.11
N ARG A 152 9.32 9.20 5.73
CA ARG A 152 9.18 8.04 6.62
C ARG A 152 8.32 8.33 7.85
N SER A 153 8.40 9.54 8.39
CA SER A 153 7.52 9.97 9.51
C SER A 153 6.06 9.95 9.07
N GLY A 154 5.74 10.52 7.90
CA GLY A 154 4.40 10.49 7.33
C GLY A 154 3.89 9.07 7.07
N PHE A 155 4.74 8.18 6.54
CA PHE A 155 4.36 6.78 6.32
C PHE A 155 4.09 6.02 7.63
N ARG A 156 4.89 6.26 8.66
CA ARG A 156 4.66 5.66 9.99
C ARG A 156 3.38 6.18 10.65
N ASP A 157 3.07 7.46 10.44
CA ASP A 157 1.83 8.06 10.91
C ASP A 157 0.62 7.44 10.20
N TYR A 158 0.68 7.32 8.86
CA TYR A 158 -0.31 6.61 8.07
C TYR A 158 -0.57 5.19 8.59
N LEU A 159 0.48 4.38 8.74
CA LEU A 159 0.35 3.00 9.19
C LEU A 159 -0.24 2.88 10.60
N ARG A 160 0.00 3.86 11.48
CA ARG A 160 -0.43 3.82 12.87
C ARG A 160 -1.86 4.30 13.06
N ASN A 161 -2.25 5.35 12.33
CA ASN A 161 -3.43 6.13 12.65
C ASN A 161 -4.54 6.05 11.58
N TYR A 162 -4.26 5.54 10.39
CA TYR A 162 -5.20 5.62 9.26
C TYR A 162 -5.38 4.32 8.47
N ASN A 163 -4.35 3.47 8.39
CA ASN A 163 -4.41 2.28 7.53
C ASN A 163 -5.34 1.17 8.05
N ASP A 164 -5.55 1.05 9.37
CA ASP A 164 -6.44 0.07 10.01
C ASP A 164 -6.30 -1.38 9.50
N GLY A 165 -5.10 -1.77 9.07
CA GLY A 165 -4.85 -3.12 8.58
C GLY A 165 -5.24 -3.37 7.13
N ARG A 166 -5.67 -2.36 6.38
CA ARG A 166 -6.05 -2.46 4.96
C ARG A 166 -4.84 -2.78 4.07
N GLY A 167 -5.11 -3.34 2.89
CA GLY A 167 -4.13 -3.44 1.82
C GLY A 167 -3.68 -2.04 1.36
N PHE A 168 -2.40 -1.90 0.94
CA PHE A 168 -1.89 -0.59 0.51
C PHE A 168 -0.96 -0.68 -0.70
N ILE A 169 -1.05 0.35 -1.55
CA ILE A 169 -0.16 0.60 -2.69
C ILE A 169 0.71 1.80 -2.35
N LEU A 170 2.01 1.71 -2.62
CA LEU A 170 2.93 2.84 -2.52
C LEU A 170 3.10 3.48 -3.89
N LEU A 171 2.88 4.77 -3.97
CA LEU A 171 3.02 5.55 -5.20
C LEU A 171 4.15 6.55 -5.03
N GLY A 172 4.96 6.71 -6.05
CA GLY A 172 6.00 7.73 -6.07
C GLY A 172 6.39 8.12 -7.48
N HIS A 173 7.14 9.22 -7.59
CA HIS A 173 7.83 9.63 -8.81
C HIS A 173 9.16 10.28 -8.45
N SER A 174 10.22 10.01 -9.20
CA SER A 174 11.52 10.66 -9.04
C SER A 174 12.04 10.56 -7.59
N GLN A 175 12.29 11.69 -6.91
CA GLN A 175 12.65 11.73 -5.49
C GLN A 175 11.65 10.96 -4.62
N GLY A 176 10.35 11.08 -4.89
CA GLY A 176 9.30 10.33 -4.21
C GLY A 176 9.46 8.82 -4.39
N SER A 177 9.78 8.37 -5.60
CA SER A 177 10.06 6.96 -5.91
C SER A 177 11.28 6.43 -5.17
N ALA A 178 12.36 7.21 -5.09
CA ALA A 178 13.54 6.85 -4.31
C ALA A 178 13.18 6.65 -2.82
N HIS A 179 12.35 7.54 -2.27
CA HIS A 179 11.87 7.39 -0.90
C HIS A 179 10.92 6.21 -0.72
N VAL A 180 10.03 5.95 -1.67
CA VAL A 180 9.18 4.73 -1.70
C VAL A 180 10.04 3.48 -1.67
N ALA A 181 11.08 3.41 -2.51
CA ALA A 181 12.00 2.28 -2.54
C ALA A 181 12.67 2.05 -1.16
N ARG A 182 13.16 3.12 -0.51
CA ARG A 182 13.71 3.03 0.85
C ARG A 182 12.66 2.63 1.90
N LEU A 183 11.41 3.09 1.79
CA LEU A 183 10.31 2.65 2.68
C LEU A 183 10.03 1.16 2.52
N ILE A 184 10.07 0.65 1.28
CA ILE A 184 9.93 -0.79 1.03
C ILE A 184 11.08 -1.54 1.68
N GLU A 185 12.32 -1.18 1.37
CA GLU A 185 13.52 -1.84 1.91
C GLU A 185 13.54 -1.86 3.44
N GLU A 186 13.38 -0.69 4.08
CA GLU A 186 13.59 -0.55 5.53
C GLU A 186 12.37 -1.02 6.36
N ILE A 187 11.17 -0.93 5.81
CA ILE A 187 9.94 -1.12 6.60
C ILE A 187 9.10 -2.28 6.09
N VAL A 188 8.77 -2.32 4.80
CA VAL A 188 7.82 -3.30 4.26
C VAL A 188 8.48 -4.66 4.09
N ASP A 189 9.62 -4.71 3.38
CA ASP A 189 10.30 -5.94 3.00
C ASP A 189 10.78 -6.76 4.22
N LYS A 190 11.17 -6.08 5.29
CA LYS A 190 11.65 -6.71 6.54
C LYS A 190 10.55 -7.19 7.48
N ARG A 191 9.27 -6.85 7.20
CA ARG A 191 8.15 -7.17 8.09
C ARG A 191 7.11 -8.05 7.40
N PRO A 192 7.07 -9.36 7.70
CA PRO A 192 6.10 -10.27 7.07
C PRO A 192 4.65 -9.82 7.18
N GLY A 193 4.24 -9.19 8.28
CA GLY A 193 2.88 -8.65 8.46
C GLY A 193 2.57 -7.48 7.52
N LEU A 194 3.54 -6.62 7.21
CA LEU A 194 3.35 -5.55 6.22
C LEU A 194 3.38 -6.08 4.79
N ARG A 195 4.29 -7.04 4.48
CA ARG A 195 4.30 -7.65 3.13
C ARG A 195 2.97 -8.31 2.75
N LYS A 196 2.25 -8.89 3.71
CA LYS A 196 0.93 -9.47 3.45
C LYS A 196 -0.13 -8.46 3.05
N ARG A 197 0.02 -7.20 3.45
CA ARG A 197 -0.88 -6.11 3.14
C ARG A 197 -0.34 -5.19 2.05
N PHE A 198 0.89 -5.43 1.61
CA PHE A 198 1.51 -4.70 0.52
C PHE A 198 0.94 -5.19 -0.81
N VAL A 199 0.06 -4.39 -1.40
CA VAL A 199 -0.58 -4.71 -2.69
C VAL A 199 0.37 -4.43 -3.83
N GLY A 200 1.16 -3.36 -3.76
CA GLY A 200 2.18 -3.07 -4.75
C GLY A 200 2.85 -1.73 -4.54
N ALA A 201 3.83 -1.43 -5.39
CA ALA A 201 4.37 -0.09 -5.54
C ALA A 201 4.49 0.30 -7.00
N ILE A 202 4.27 1.59 -7.27
CA ILE A 202 4.48 2.24 -8.56
C ILE A 202 5.51 3.34 -8.32
N ALA A 203 6.73 3.14 -8.82
CA ALA A 203 7.89 3.96 -8.52
C ALA A 203 8.74 4.32 -9.77
N PRO A 204 8.15 4.98 -10.80
CA PRO A 204 8.91 5.47 -11.95
C PRO A 204 10.02 6.43 -11.55
N GLY A 205 11.13 6.41 -12.25
CA GLY A 205 12.30 7.24 -11.97
C GLY A 205 13.13 6.80 -10.75
N ALA A 206 12.91 5.59 -10.23
CA ALA A 206 13.77 5.01 -9.19
C ALA A 206 14.71 3.96 -9.78
N ASN A 207 16.00 4.09 -9.49
CA ASN A 207 17.01 3.10 -9.88
C ASN A 207 17.04 1.95 -8.86
N ILE A 208 16.01 1.11 -8.85
CA ILE A 208 15.91 -0.05 -7.95
C ILE A 208 16.72 -1.20 -8.52
N SER A 209 17.70 -1.70 -7.76
CA SER A 209 18.57 -2.79 -8.23
C SER A 209 17.96 -4.18 -8.07
N VAL A 210 18.27 -5.04 -9.05
CA VAL A 210 18.09 -6.49 -8.98
C VAL A 210 19.33 -7.16 -9.56
N PRO A 211 19.66 -8.41 -9.19
CA PRO A 211 20.71 -9.17 -9.90
C PRO A 211 20.29 -9.33 -11.38
N ILE A 212 21.28 -9.27 -12.29
CA ILE A 212 21.03 -9.35 -13.73
C ILE A 212 20.16 -10.60 -14.07
N GLY A 213 19.04 -10.35 -14.72
CA GLY A 213 18.10 -11.39 -15.12
C GLY A 213 17.27 -11.99 -13.99
N LYS A 214 17.18 -11.30 -12.84
CA LYS A 214 16.30 -11.63 -11.72
C LYS A 214 15.30 -10.51 -11.48
N ASP A 215 14.25 -10.84 -10.75
CA ASP A 215 13.19 -9.90 -10.33
C ASP A 215 13.28 -9.52 -8.84
N VAL A 216 14.09 -10.25 -8.05
CA VAL A 216 14.28 -10.07 -6.60
C VAL A 216 15.71 -10.39 -6.16
N GLY A 217 16.10 -9.93 -4.98
CA GLY A 217 17.43 -10.20 -4.39
C GLY A 217 18.46 -9.10 -4.65
N GLY A 218 18.00 -7.91 -4.98
CA GLY A 218 18.81 -6.69 -5.07
C GLY A 218 18.56 -5.75 -3.89
N LEU A 219 17.89 -4.63 -4.13
CA LEU A 219 17.49 -3.70 -3.06
C LEU A 219 16.54 -4.38 -2.05
N PHE A 220 15.68 -5.26 -2.53
CA PHE A 220 14.72 -5.99 -1.71
C PHE A 220 15.05 -7.47 -1.61
N ASP A 221 14.89 -8.04 -0.42
CA ASP A 221 15.12 -9.47 -0.17
C ASP A 221 13.92 -10.34 -0.61
N HIS A 222 12.69 -9.77 -0.56
CA HIS A 222 11.44 -10.51 -0.72
C HIS A 222 10.46 -9.89 -1.73
N VAL A 223 10.48 -8.56 -1.91
CA VAL A 223 9.57 -7.88 -2.84
C VAL A 223 10.16 -7.93 -4.25
N PRO A 224 9.51 -8.64 -5.20
CA PRO A 224 9.99 -8.74 -6.57
C PRO A 224 9.57 -7.54 -7.44
N ALA A 225 10.19 -7.39 -8.61
CA ALA A 225 9.61 -6.65 -9.72
C ALA A 225 8.34 -7.34 -10.21
N CYS A 226 7.33 -6.58 -10.65
CA CYS A 226 6.14 -7.15 -11.25
C CYS A 226 6.46 -7.73 -12.63
N SER A 227 5.95 -8.92 -12.92
CA SER A 227 6.18 -9.66 -14.17
C SER A 227 4.91 -10.22 -14.82
N GLU A 228 3.78 -10.19 -14.11
CA GLU A 228 2.52 -10.76 -14.58
C GLU A 228 1.34 -9.81 -14.33
N VAL A 229 0.33 -9.89 -15.20
CA VAL A 229 -0.92 -9.11 -15.07
C VAL A 229 -1.63 -9.48 -13.77
N GLY A 230 -2.02 -8.47 -13.00
CA GLY A 230 -2.71 -8.66 -11.71
C GLY A 230 -1.84 -9.23 -10.58
N GLN A 231 -0.53 -9.39 -10.80
CA GLN A 231 0.40 -9.76 -9.72
C GLN A 231 0.44 -8.66 -8.68
N TYR A 232 0.13 -9.00 -7.43
CA TYR A 232 0.29 -8.09 -6.29
C TYR A 232 1.49 -8.47 -5.42
N GLY A 233 1.90 -7.58 -4.49
CA GLY A 233 3.07 -7.78 -3.65
C GLY A 233 4.40 -7.51 -4.37
N CYS A 234 4.39 -6.76 -5.46
CA CYS A 234 5.55 -6.49 -6.31
C CYS A 234 5.72 -4.98 -6.58
N VAL A 235 6.83 -4.60 -7.22
CA VAL A 235 7.13 -3.21 -7.56
C VAL A 235 7.18 -3.00 -9.09
N ILE A 236 6.59 -1.89 -9.53
CA ILE A 236 6.70 -1.36 -10.90
C ILE A 236 7.68 -0.20 -10.84
N ALA A 237 8.77 -0.32 -11.60
CA ALA A 237 9.76 0.74 -11.74
C ALA A 237 10.33 0.74 -13.16
N TYR A 238 10.50 1.92 -13.69
CA TYR A 238 11.09 2.19 -14.99
C TYR A 238 11.58 3.64 -15.07
N SER A 239 12.37 3.94 -16.05
CA SER A 239 12.69 5.32 -16.47
C SER A 239 12.61 5.37 -17.98
N THR A 240 11.98 6.43 -18.53
CA THR A 240 11.56 6.48 -19.93
C THR A 240 12.51 7.32 -20.77
N PHE A 241 13.00 6.74 -21.87
CA PHE A 241 13.83 7.40 -22.87
C PHE A 241 13.42 6.95 -24.29
N ASP A 242 13.59 7.80 -25.29
CA ASP A 242 13.40 7.43 -26.70
C ASP A 242 14.70 6.98 -27.39
N ALA A 243 15.82 7.09 -26.71
CA ALA A 243 17.14 6.64 -27.16
C ALA A 243 17.91 5.98 -26.00
N VAL A 244 19.07 5.38 -26.30
CA VAL A 244 19.96 4.80 -25.28
C VAL A 244 20.37 5.88 -24.27
N PRO A 245 20.09 5.73 -22.98
CA PRO A 245 20.51 6.67 -21.96
C PRO A 245 22.04 6.84 -21.96
N GLY A 246 22.50 8.09 -21.95
CA GLY A 246 23.92 8.40 -21.93
C GLY A 246 24.63 7.85 -20.70
N PRO A 247 25.98 7.75 -20.69
CA PRO A 247 26.75 7.19 -19.59
C PRO A 247 26.63 7.97 -18.28
N THR A 248 26.20 9.23 -18.36
CA THR A 248 25.97 10.11 -17.19
C THR A 248 24.48 10.34 -16.90
N ALA A 249 23.58 9.57 -17.52
CA ALA A 249 22.16 9.68 -17.26
C ALA A 249 21.85 9.36 -15.80
N PRO A 250 21.09 10.20 -15.07
CA PRO A 250 20.80 10.00 -13.65
C PRO A 250 19.79 8.87 -13.40
N PHE A 251 19.15 8.39 -14.45
CA PHE A 251 18.13 7.34 -14.42
C PHE A 251 18.52 6.18 -15.33
N SER A 252 17.93 5.02 -15.11
CA SER A 252 18.19 3.77 -15.88
C SER A 252 19.56 3.15 -15.64
N ARG A 253 20.36 3.65 -14.69
CA ARG A 253 21.71 3.14 -14.37
C ARG A 253 21.93 3.10 -12.86
N LEU A 254 22.74 2.16 -12.39
CA LEU A 254 23.10 2.05 -10.98
C LEU A 254 24.08 3.13 -10.53
N ASP A 255 24.91 3.66 -11.44
CA ASP A 255 25.97 4.61 -11.13
C ASP A 255 25.48 5.92 -10.49
N PHE A 256 24.23 6.26 -10.70
CA PHE A 256 23.59 7.48 -10.18
C PHE A 256 22.53 7.21 -9.11
N GLY A 257 22.51 6.04 -8.49
CA GLY A 257 21.52 5.66 -7.49
C GLY A 257 21.69 6.28 -6.10
N TYR A 258 22.38 7.42 -5.95
CA TYR A 258 22.69 8.01 -4.64
C TYR A 258 21.48 8.44 -3.80
N TRP A 259 20.30 8.53 -4.40
CA TRP A 259 19.06 8.75 -3.67
C TRP A 259 18.62 7.53 -2.84
N ILE A 260 18.99 6.34 -3.29
CA ILE A 260 18.60 5.05 -2.68
C ILE A 260 19.79 4.41 -1.99
N TYR A 261 20.96 4.43 -2.64
CA TYR A 261 22.16 3.74 -2.18
C TYR A 261 23.17 4.73 -1.58
N PRO A 262 23.30 4.83 -0.26
CA PRO A 262 24.56 5.27 0.31
C PRO A 262 25.64 4.26 -0.08
N ASP A 263 26.89 4.68 -0.19
CA ASP A 263 28.00 3.79 -0.53
C ASP A 263 28.09 2.56 0.41
N PRO A 264 28.44 1.35 -0.09
CA PRO A 264 28.78 1.03 -1.48
C PRO A 264 27.54 0.78 -2.35
N ARG A 265 27.60 1.24 -3.60
CA ARG A 265 26.58 0.97 -4.60
C ARG A 265 26.66 -0.48 -5.09
N PRO A 266 25.55 -1.08 -5.58
CA PRO A 266 25.62 -2.39 -6.22
C PRO A 266 26.58 -2.40 -7.41
N ASP A 267 27.34 -3.48 -7.55
CA ASP A 267 28.26 -3.66 -8.67
C ASP A 267 27.48 -3.81 -10.01
N PRO A 268 27.65 -2.90 -10.97
CA PRO A 268 26.95 -2.96 -12.26
C PRO A 268 27.32 -4.18 -13.12
N ALA A 269 28.37 -4.93 -12.80
CA ALA A 269 28.67 -6.19 -13.44
C ALA A 269 27.77 -7.34 -12.98
N SER A 270 27.13 -7.20 -11.83
CA SER A 270 26.30 -8.24 -11.20
C SER A 270 24.82 -7.82 -11.05
N PHE A 271 24.56 -6.52 -11.08
CA PHE A 271 23.23 -5.95 -10.86
C PHE A 271 22.83 -5.02 -11.99
N GLU A 272 21.54 -4.83 -12.12
CA GLU A 272 20.90 -3.90 -13.04
C GLU A 272 19.74 -3.17 -12.35
N VAL A 273 19.25 -2.08 -12.93
CA VAL A 273 18.00 -1.45 -12.48
C VAL A 273 16.79 -2.20 -13.02
N ILE A 274 15.71 -2.21 -12.26
CA ILE A 274 14.43 -2.74 -12.72
C ILE A 274 13.94 -1.90 -13.91
N CYS A 275 13.43 -2.58 -14.94
CA CYS A 275 12.54 -2.02 -15.94
C CYS A 275 11.32 -2.93 -16.05
N THR A 276 10.16 -2.42 -15.68
CA THR A 276 8.85 -3.07 -15.88
C THR A 276 8.08 -2.31 -16.95
N ASN A 277 7.43 -3.02 -17.87
CA ASN A 277 6.62 -2.38 -18.91
C ASN A 277 5.15 -2.24 -18.46
N PRO A 278 4.66 -1.02 -18.10
CA PRO A 278 3.31 -0.83 -17.62
C PRO A 278 2.24 -1.19 -18.68
N ALA A 279 2.55 -0.98 -19.96
CA ALA A 279 1.64 -1.28 -21.07
C ALA A 279 1.55 -2.78 -21.46
N LEU A 280 2.24 -3.66 -20.73
CA LEU A 280 2.06 -5.11 -20.77
C LEU A 280 1.46 -5.63 -19.47
N LEU A 281 1.84 -5.03 -18.34
CA LEU A 281 1.37 -5.44 -17.00
C LEU A 281 -0.11 -5.08 -16.74
N ASP A 282 -0.66 -4.15 -17.51
CA ASP A 282 -2.10 -3.83 -17.49
C ASP A 282 -2.96 -4.78 -18.35
N GLY A 283 -2.32 -5.73 -19.04
CA GLY A 283 -2.95 -6.65 -20.00
C GLY A 283 -3.02 -6.13 -21.42
N GLY A 284 -2.38 -4.98 -21.69
CA GLY A 284 -2.31 -4.37 -23.03
C GLY A 284 -1.24 -4.98 -23.95
N ASP A 285 -0.99 -4.33 -25.06
CA ASP A 285 -0.12 -4.79 -26.16
C ASP A 285 1.22 -4.03 -26.25
N GLY A 286 1.56 -3.21 -25.24
CA GLY A 286 2.74 -2.35 -25.24
C GLY A 286 2.45 -0.89 -25.59
N THR A 287 1.19 -0.50 -25.73
CA THR A 287 0.74 0.87 -26.02
C THR A 287 0.43 1.61 -24.72
N LEU A 288 0.98 2.81 -24.56
CA LEU A 288 0.70 3.66 -23.43
C LEU A 288 -0.69 4.31 -23.53
N GLU A 289 -1.27 4.57 -22.37
CA GLU A 289 -2.51 5.34 -22.19
C GLU A 289 -2.20 6.66 -21.45
N PRO A 290 -1.71 7.68 -22.13
CA PRO A 290 -1.43 8.97 -21.53
C PRO A 290 -2.69 9.60 -20.93
N LEU A 291 -2.56 10.13 -19.73
CA LEU A 291 -3.57 10.97 -19.09
C LEU A 291 -2.90 12.23 -18.57
N VAL A 292 -3.24 13.35 -19.16
CA VAL A 292 -2.57 14.61 -18.90
C VAL A 292 -3.59 15.71 -18.61
N ASN A 293 -3.34 16.47 -17.56
CA ASN A 293 -4.04 17.72 -17.39
C ASN A 293 -3.30 18.80 -18.21
N PHE A 294 -3.98 19.37 -19.20
CA PHE A 294 -3.37 20.25 -20.17
C PHE A 294 -2.78 21.53 -19.57
N ASP A 295 -3.43 22.10 -18.57
CA ASP A 295 -2.97 23.34 -17.91
C ASP A 295 -1.66 23.14 -17.16
N TYR A 296 -1.38 21.92 -16.69
CA TYR A 296 -0.12 21.59 -16.05
C TYR A 296 1.07 21.61 -17.02
N LEU A 297 0.89 21.04 -18.21
CA LEU A 297 1.96 20.93 -19.20
C LEU A 297 2.30 22.27 -19.86
N PHE A 298 1.31 23.14 -20.05
CA PHE A 298 1.46 24.37 -20.81
C PHE A 298 1.47 25.66 -19.97
N GLY A 299 1.57 25.55 -18.65
CA GLY A 299 1.91 26.68 -17.78
C GLY A 299 0.81 27.68 -17.54
N VAL A 300 -0.44 27.26 -17.45
CA VAL A 300 -1.51 28.15 -16.97
C VAL A 300 -1.24 28.53 -15.51
N PRO A 301 -1.34 29.82 -15.13
CA PRO A 301 -0.96 30.28 -13.80
C PRO A 301 -1.65 29.50 -12.70
N ALA A 302 -0.85 29.09 -11.72
CA ALA A 302 -1.32 28.40 -10.53
C ALA A 302 -2.26 29.30 -9.73
N GLY A 303 -3.52 29.08 -9.81
CA GLY A 303 -4.55 29.82 -9.07
C GLY A 303 -5.90 29.19 -9.16
N GLY A 304 -6.16 28.39 -10.19
CA GLY A 304 -7.36 27.62 -10.35
C GLY A 304 -7.14 26.20 -9.84
N GLU A 305 -7.89 25.77 -8.86
CA GLU A 305 -8.16 24.36 -8.66
C GLU A 305 -8.81 23.89 -9.95
N THR A 306 -8.04 23.17 -10.73
CA THR A 306 -8.30 23.02 -12.15
C THR A 306 -9.53 22.14 -12.36
N GLU A 307 -10.64 22.75 -12.75
CA GLU A 307 -11.69 22.08 -13.53
C GLU A 307 -11.21 21.81 -14.97
N SER A 308 -9.93 21.99 -15.25
CA SER A 308 -9.37 21.77 -16.57
C SER A 308 -9.59 20.34 -17.02
N PRO A 309 -10.09 20.15 -18.25
CA PRO A 309 -10.33 18.83 -18.77
C PRO A 309 -9.04 18.03 -18.88
N TRP A 310 -9.06 16.81 -18.41
CA TRP A 310 -8.00 15.86 -18.67
C TRP A 310 -8.06 15.39 -20.12
N ARG A 311 -6.89 15.05 -20.63
CA ARG A 311 -6.73 14.57 -22.00
C ARG A 311 -6.05 13.22 -22.03
N GLY A 312 -6.67 12.25 -22.72
CA GLY A 312 -6.08 10.96 -23.02
C GLY A 312 -5.59 10.93 -24.47
N GLU A 313 -4.44 10.31 -24.72
CA GLU A 313 -3.91 10.11 -26.08
C GLU A 313 -3.73 8.60 -26.35
N PRO A 314 -4.79 7.85 -26.56
CA PRO A 314 -4.68 6.42 -26.88
C PRO A 314 -3.87 6.22 -28.18
N ASP A 315 -3.15 5.11 -28.24
CA ASP A 315 -2.43 4.66 -29.44
C ASP A 315 -1.43 5.69 -30.04
N PHE A 316 -0.85 6.54 -29.19
CA PHE A 316 0.18 7.49 -29.64
C PHE A 316 1.60 7.03 -29.33
N TYR A 317 1.82 6.35 -28.22
CA TYR A 317 3.12 5.87 -27.78
C TYR A 317 3.13 4.36 -27.58
N ARG A 318 4.22 3.72 -27.99
CA ARG A 318 4.52 2.32 -27.71
C ARG A 318 5.81 2.22 -26.91
N VAL A 319 5.86 1.28 -25.96
CA VAL A 319 7.02 1.13 -25.07
C VAL A 319 7.48 -0.32 -24.98
N GLU A 320 8.79 -0.49 -24.78
CA GLU A 320 9.43 -1.77 -24.49
C GLU A 320 10.63 -1.57 -23.55
N CYS A 321 10.88 -2.50 -22.64
CA CYS A 321 12.10 -2.48 -21.85
C CYS A 321 13.29 -2.87 -22.71
N LYS A 322 14.33 -2.01 -22.75
CA LYS A 322 15.58 -2.24 -23.50
C LYS A 322 16.78 -2.20 -22.55
N ARG A 323 17.79 -2.98 -22.91
CA ARG A 323 19.06 -3.05 -22.18
C ARG A 323 20.21 -2.85 -23.13
N GLN A 324 21.06 -1.87 -22.84
CA GLN A 324 22.27 -1.60 -23.59
C GLN A 324 23.26 -0.79 -22.74
N ASP A 325 24.58 -1.11 -22.86
CA ASP A 325 25.69 -0.34 -22.25
C ASP A 325 25.51 -0.04 -20.75
N GLY A 326 25.00 -1.02 -19.98
CA GLY A 326 24.75 -0.89 -18.55
C GLY A 326 23.51 -0.07 -18.18
N ALA A 327 22.75 0.43 -19.16
CA ALA A 327 21.42 1.00 -18.96
C ALA A 327 20.33 -0.04 -19.16
N HIS A 328 19.26 0.10 -18.38
CA HIS A 328 18.01 -0.65 -18.54
C HIS A 328 16.84 0.31 -18.39
N TRP A 329 16.09 0.54 -19.49
CA TRP A 329 15.10 1.61 -19.57
C TRP A 329 13.84 1.20 -20.32
N LEU A 330 12.78 1.94 -20.09
CA LEU A 330 11.56 1.87 -20.89
C LEU A 330 11.75 2.72 -22.14
N ASN A 331 11.94 2.05 -23.28
CA ASN A 331 12.15 2.72 -24.56
C ASN A 331 10.81 3.15 -25.14
N LEU A 332 10.65 4.45 -25.34
CA LEU A 332 9.45 5.03 -25.94
C LEU A 332 9.63 5.24 -27.45
N SER A 333 8.60 4.91 -28.20
CA SER A 333 8.49 5.22 -29.62
C SER A 333 7.09 5.72 -29.95
N LYS A 334 6.99 6.60 -30.97
CA LYS A 334 5.69 7.06 -31.46
C LYS A 334 5.10 6.04 -32.43
N VAL A 335 3.79 5.87 -32.34
CA VAL A 335 3.04 5.08 -33.32
C VAL A 335 2.77 6.00 -34.52
N GLY A 336 3.53 5.85 -35.60
CA GLY A 336 3.41 6.69 -36.78
C GLY A 336 2.14 6.37 -37.60
N LEU A 337 1.01 6.97 -37.27
CA LEU A 337 -0.24 6.83 -38.02
C LEU A 337 -0.31 7.88 -39.14
N PRO A 338 -0.67 7.51 -40.37
CA PRO A 338 -0.85 8.45 -41.47
C PRO A 338 -1.91 9.52 -41.13
N GLY A 339 -1.53 10.80 -41.27
CA GLY A 339 -2.44 11.92 -40.98
C GLY A 339 -2.63 12.25 -39.51
N ASP A 340 -1.88 11.64 -38.60
CA ASP A 340 -1.93 11.96 -37.18
C ASP A 340 -1.35 13.35 -36.90
N SER A 341 -2.19 14.27 -36.45
CA SER A 341 -1.84 15.66 -36.11
C SER A 341 -1.90 15.93 -34.60
N ARG A 342 -2.02 14.88 -33.79
CA ARG A 342 -2.01 15.02 -32.34
C ARG A 342 -0.67 15.60 -31.88
N PRO A 343 -0.68 16.50 -30.86
CA PRO A 343 0.56 17.03 -30.33
C PRO A 343 1.35 15.95 -29.60
N ASP A 344 2.66 15.98 -29.71
CA ASP A 344 3.54 15.12 -28.91
C ASP A 344 3.64 15.69 -27.49
N LEU A 345 2.72 15.34 -26.62
CA LEU A 345 2.67 15.83 -25.23
C LEU A 345 3.90 15.41 -24.42
N GLY A 346 4.44 14.22 -24.68
CA GLY A 346 5.66 13.76 -24.02
C GLY A 346 6.88 14.60 -24.39
N ALA A 347 7.08 14.86 -25.70
CA ALA A 347 8.21 15.67 -26.17
C ALA A 347 8.12 17.13 -25.75
N ALA A 348 6.92 17.68 -25.55
CA ALA A 348 6.72 19.05 -25.11
C ALA A 348 7.38 19.37 -23.75
N VAL A 349 7.57 18.37 -22.90
CA VAL A 349 8.16 18.49 -21.55
C VAL A 349 9.38 17.61 -21.33
N ALA A 350 9.79 16.82 -22.33
CA ALA A 350 11.00 16.00 -22.26
C ALA A 350 12.27 16.88 -22.28
N SER A 351 13.33 16.36 -21.68
CA SER A 351 14.68 16.96 -21.75
C SER A 351 15.54 16.17 -22.73
N GLY A 352 15.55 16.54 -24.00
CA GLY A 352 16.16 15.75 -25.08
C GLY A 352 15.48 14.37 -25.19
N SER A 353 16.25 13.27 -25.10
CA SER A 353 15.73 11.91 -25.13
C SER A 353 15.20 11.40 -23.78
N ASN A 354 15.24 12.22 -22.73
CA ASN A 354 14.82 11.87 -21.37
C ASN A 354 13.39 12.32 -21.10
N TYR A 355 12.48 11.39 -20.97
CA TYR A 355 11.05 11.59 -20.68
C TYR A 355 10.72 11.48 -19.19
N HIS A 356 11.68 11.66 -18.30
CA HIS A 356 11.48 11.52 -16.85
C HIS A 356 10.34 12.40 -16.31
N VAL A 357 10.21 13.65 -16.80
CA VAL A 357 9.16 14.55 -16.31
C VAL A 357 7.75 14.03 -16.58
N PRO A 358 7.40 13.59 -17.82
CA PRO A 358 6.06 13.13 -18.14
C PRO A 358 5.84 11.63 -17.90
N GLU A 359 6.83 10.81 -17.53
CA GLU A 359 6.78 9.36 -17.58
C GLU A 359 5.64 8.73 -16.76
N VAL A 360 5.18 9.39 -15.68
CA VAL A 360 3.98 8.94 -14.96
C VAL A 360 2.74 9.20 -15.82
N ASN A 361 2.58 10.41 -16.30
CA ASN A 361 1.39 10.83 -17.04
C ASN A 361 1.26 10.14 -18.39
N LEU A 362 2.38 9.80 -19.03
CA LEU A 362 2.37 9.03 -20.28
C LEU A 362 1.85 7.60 -20.09
N ALA A 363 2.00 7.02 -18.91
CA ALA A 363 1.54 5.69 -18.56
C ALA A 363 0.37 5.68 -17.56
N GLU A 364 -0.23 6.82 -17.24
CA GLU A 364 -1.13 6.93 -16.08
C GLU A 364 -2.37 6.04 -16.21
N GLY A 365 -2.96 5.90 -17.41
CA GLY A 365 -4.06 4.98 -17.66
C GLY A 365 -3.67 3.51 -17.43
N ASN A 366 -2.50 3.09 -17.93
CA ASN A 366 -1.96 1.77 -17.67
C ASN A 366 -1.70 1.54 -16.17
N LEU A 367 -1.10 2.51 -15.48
CA LEU A 367 -0.79 2.41 -14.04
C LEU A 367 -2.06 2.33 -13.18
N LEU A 368 -3.11 3.06 -13.54
CA LEU A 368 -4.42 2.96 -12.89
C LEU A 368 -5.03 1.57 -13.06
N ARG A 369 -4.97 1.03 -14.30
CA ARG A 369 -5.47 -0.32 -14.58
C ARG A 369 -4.70 -1.38 -13.82
N ILE A 370 -3.38 -1.26 -13.74
CA ILE A 370 -2.54 -2.16 -12.94
C ILE A 370 -2.92 -2.08 -11.47
N ALA A 371 -3.05 -0.88 -10.91
CA ALA A 371 -3.44 -0.69 -9.51
C ALA A 371 -4.81 -1.34 -9.22
N GLN A 372 -5.77 -1.23 -10.15
CA GLN A 372 -7.07 -1.88 -10.05
C GLN A 372 -6.93 -3.40 -10.08
N LEU A 373 -6.21 -3.96 -11.07
CA LEU A 373 -6.00 -5.40 -11.21
C LEU A 373 -5.27 -6.01 -10.00
N GLN A 374 -4.28 -5.30 -9.45
CA GLN A 374 -3.60 -5.71 -8.23
C GLN A 374 -4.53 -5.70 -7.01
N SER A 375 -5.34 -4.64 -6.89
CA SER A 375 -6.35 -4.53 -5.84
C SER A 375 -7.37 -5.66 -5.91
N ASP A 376 -7.91 -5.93 -7.09
CA ASP A 376 -8.90 -7.00 -7.31
C ASP A 376 -8.33 -8.38 -6.98
N SER A 377 -7.09 -8.65 -7.39
CA SER A 377 -6.39 -9.91 -7.11
C SER A 377 -6.14 -10.09 -5.61
N TYR A 378 -5.71 -9.03 -4.93
CA TYR A 378 -5.51 -9.02 -3.49
C TYR A 378 -6.82 -9.28 -2.74
N GLU A 379 -7.89 -8.56 -3.06
CA GLU A 379 -9.20 -8.73 -2.45
C GLU A 379 -9.78 -10.14 -2.67
N ALA A 380 -9.62 -10.69 -3.86
CA ALA A 380 -10.05 -12.06 -4.18
C ALA A 380 -9.31 -13.10 -3.31
N ASP A 381 -7.99 -12.94 -3.10
CA ASP A 381 -7.21 -13.85 -2.24
C ASP A 381 -7.62 -13.69 -0.76
N GLN A 382 -7.83 -12.46 -0.26
CA GLN A 382 -8.31 -12.21 1.10
C GLN A 382 -9.69 -12.84 1.33
N ALA A 383 -10.62 -12.69 0.39
CA ALA A 383 -11.94 -13.29 0.44
C ALA A 383 -11.87 -14.83 0.45
N ALA A 384 -11.01 -15.41 -0.38
CA ALA A 384 -10.80 -16.85 -0.44
C ALA A 384 -10.24 -17.42 0.88
N ILE A 385 -9.27 -16.72 1.49
CA ILE A 385 -8.71 -17.07 2.81
C ILE A 385 -9.79 -16.99 3.88
N ALA A 386 -10.59 -15.93 3.92
CA ALA A 386 -11.68 -15.74 4.88
C ALA A 386 -12.75 -16.84 4.75
N ALA A 387 -13.15 -17.18 3.54
CA ALA A 387 -14.12 -18.26 3.28
C ALA A 387 -13.58 -19.61 3.75
N LYS A 388 -12.31 -19.93 3.48
CA LYS A 388 -11.64 -21.15 3.94
C LYS A 388 -11.54 -21.20 5.46
N LEU A 389 -11.20 -20.09 6.09
CA LEU A 389 -11.14 -19.96 7.56
C LEU A 389 -12.51 -20.23 8.20
N LYS A 390 -13.58 -19.63 7.66
CA LYS A 390 -14.98 -19.87 8.09
C LYS A 390 -15.34 -21.36 8.02
N SER A 391 -15.02 -22.01 6.90
CA SER A 391 -15.26 -23.45 6.71
C SER A 391 -14.50 -24.32 7.72
N LEU A 392 -13.22 -24.01 7.99
CA LEU A 392 -12.41 -24.76 8.96
C LEU A 392 -12.90 -24.54 10.40
N LYS A 393 -13.33 -23.32 10.76
CA LYS A 393 -13.92 -23.02 12.08
C LYS A 393 -15.22 -23.80 12.29
N ALA A 394 -16.08 -23.93 11.27
CA ALA A 394 -17.27 -24.77 11.33
C ALA A 394 -16.92 -26.25 11.56
N LYS A 395 -15.99 -26.83 10.78
CA LYS A 395 -15.51 -28.21 10.94
C LYS A 395 -14.90 -28.45 12.33
N LEU A 396 -14.21 -27.48 12.90
CA LEU A 396 -13.68 -27.54 14.26
C LEU A 396 -14.79 -27.60 15.31
N GLY A 397 -15.86 -26.80 15.11
CA GLY A 397 -17.07 -26.86 15.96
C GLY A 397 -17.71 -28.23 15.99
N ASP A 398 -17.98 -28.80 14.81
CA ASP A 398 -18.53 -30.16 14.66
C ASP A 398 -17.61 -31.25 15.31
N GLY A 399 -16.30 -31.08 15.10
CA GLY A 399 -15.32 -32.00 15.73
C GLY A 399 -15.36 -31.96 17.24
N LYS A 400 -15.47 -30.80 17.85
CA LYS A 400 -15.61 -30.61 19.31
C LYS A 400 -16.91 -31.23 19.82
N GLN A 401 -18.02 -31.03 19.12
CA GLN A 401 -19.30 -31.60 19.47
C GLN A 401 -19.25 -33.16 19.44
N ARG A 402 -18.78 -33.75 18.32
CA ARG A 402 -18.58 -35.21 18.21
C ARG A 402 -17.67 -35.76 19.30
N LEU A 403 -16.62 -35.05 19.70
CA LEU A 403 -15.74 -35.49 20.78
C LEU A 403 -16.47 -35.49 22.14
N ALA A 404 -17.28 -34.48 22.42
CA ALA A 404 -18.07 -34.37 23.64
C ALA A 404 -19.10 -35.51 23.74
N GLU A 405 -19.82 -35.84 22.67
CA GLU A 405 -20.76 -36.96 22.61
C GLU A 405 -20.07 -38.31 22.84
N ARG A 406 -18.89 -38.51 22.23
CA ARG A 406 -18.09 -39.73 22.47
C ARG A 406 -17.62 -39.84 23.90
N ARG A 407 -17.23 -38.75 24.55
CA ARG A 407 -16.88 -38.72 25.98
C ARG A 407 -18.08 -39.17 26.83
N LYS A 408 -19.26 -38.58 26.63
CA LYS A 408 -20.51 -39.00 27.33
C LYS A 408 -20.80 -40.49 27.12
N THR A 409 -20.60 -41.00 25.89
CA THR A 409 -20.80 -42.43 25.58
C THR A 409 -19.79 -43.34 26.29
N ILE A 410 -18.51 -42.94 26.30
CA ILE A 410 -17.46 -43.68 27.02
C ILE A 410 -17.79 -43.75 28.52
N ASP A 411 -18.18 -42.64 29.13
CA ASP A 411 -18.53 -42.56 30.55
C ASP A 411 -19.74 -43.43 30.88
N ARG A 412 -20.79 -43.41 30.05
CA ARG A 412 -21.96 -44.27 30.19
C ARG A 412 -21.60 -45.78 30.11
N LEU A 413 -20.81 -46.16 29.11
CA LEU A 413 -20.34 -47.53 28.93
C LEU A 413 -19.42 -47.97 30.07
N THR A 414 -18.58 -47.09 30.59
CA THR A 414 -17.69 -47.35 31.71
C THR A 414 -18.49 -47.57 33.00
N ARG A 415 -19.55 -46.77 33.24
CA ARG A 415 -20.48 -47.00 34.37
C ARG A 415 -21.20 -48.36 34.26
N LYS A 416 -21.69 -48.71 33.04
CA LYS A 416 -22.31 -50.04 32.81
C LYS A 416 -21.31 -51.18 33.02
N LEU A 417 -20.06 -51.02 32.60
CA LEU A 417 -19.00 -52.02 32.78
C LEU A 417 -18.70 -52.30 34.27
N ARG A 418 -18.74 -51.26 35.12
CA ARG A 418 -18.57 -51.42 36.59
C ARG A 418 -19.67 -52.17 37.21
N LYS A 419 -20.93 -52.15 36.76
CA LYS A 419 -22.11 -52.80 37.26
C LYS A 419 -22.38 -54.17 36.63
N ALA A 420 -21.59 -54.62 35.65
CA ALA A 420 -21.82 -55.89 34.96
C ALA A 420 -21.26 -57.01 35.71
N GLU A 421 -22.06 -58.06 35.96
CA GLU A 421 -21.69 -59.28 36.76
C GLU A 421 -21.23 -60.45 35.86
N GLY A 422 -21.80 -60.56 34.63
CA GLY A 422 -21.47 -61.70 33.74
C GLY A 422 -20.19 -61.45 32.90
N GLN A 423 -19.31 -62.45 32.80
CA GLN A 423 -18.04 -62.42 32.11
C GLN A 423 -18.20 -62.04 30.60
N LYS A 424 -19.20 -62.61 29.90
CA LYS A 424 -19.53 -62.36 28.51
C LYS A 424 -19.93 -60.88 28.31
N GLN A 425 -20.77 -60.33 29.18
CA GLN A 425 -21.24 -58.94 29.18
C GLN A 425 -20.09 -57.99 29.46
N ARG A 426 -19.22 -58.20 30.41
CA ARG A 426 -18.01 -57.40 30.70
C ARG A 426 -17.06 -57.34 29.49
N LYS A 427 -16.84 -58.52 28.83
CA LYS A 427 -15.98 -58.59 27.64
C LYS A 427 -16.54 -57.73 26.48
N ALA A 428 -17.86 -57.80 26.24
CA ALA A 428 -18.52 -56.97 25.22
C ALA A 428 -18.44 -55.48 25.53
N LEU A 429 -18.70 -55.04 26.76
CA LEU A 429 -18.60 -53.66 27.20
C LEU A 429 -17.16 -53.14 27.13
N LYS A 430 -16.14 -53.91 27.54
CA LYS A 430 -14.72 -53.57 27.38
C LYS A 430 -14.37 -53.31 25.91
N ARG A 431 -14.82 -54.13 24.96
CA ARG A 431 -14.61 -53.93 23.52
C ARG A 431 -15.25 -52.62 23.06
N ARG A 432 -16.47 -52.30 23.45
CA ARG A 432 -17.18 -51.07 23.08
C ARG A 432 -16.50 -49.82 23.66
N VAL A 433 -16.02 -49.83 24.91
CA VAL A 433 -15.25 -48.76 25.52
C VAL A 433 -13.96 -48.52 24.74
N LYS A 434 -13.19 -49.60 24.43
CA LYS A 434 -11.94 -49.50 23.66
C LYS A 434 -12.16 -48.90 22.28
N ALA A 435 -13.22 -49.33 21.57
CA ALA A 435 -13.57 -48.82 20.24
C ALA A 435 -13.93 -47.31 20.28
N ASN A 436 -14.73 -46.89 21.28
CA ASN A 436 -15.08 -45.46 21.42
C ASN A 436 -13.87 -44.58 21.82
N ARG A 437 -12.97 -45.10 22.68
CA ARG A 437 -11.69 -44.43 23.02
C ARG A 437 -10.81 -44.26 21.78
N LYS A 438 -10.68 -45.27 20.90
CA LYS A 438 -9.94 -45.17 19.64
C LYS A 438 -10.55 -44.09 18.74
N LYS A 439 -11.90 -44.09 18.56
CA LYS A 439 -12.60 -43.08 17.78
C LYS A 439 -12.44 -41.66 18.37
N ALA A 440 -12.44 -41.52 19.71
CA ALA A 440 -12.20 -40.23 20.37
C ALA A 440 -10.75 -39.75 20.21
N ALA A 441 -9.77 -40.64 20.15
CA ALA A 441 -8.38 -40.29 19.87
C ALA A 441 -8.21 -39.73 18.45
N VAL A 442 -8.79 -40.39 17.44
CA VAL A 442 -8.80 -39.91 16.05
C VAL A 442 -9.47 -38.54 15.95
N THR A 443 -10.60 -38.31 16.62
CA THR A 443 -11.28 -37.02 16.62
C THR A 443 -10.42 -35.93 17.26
N ARG A 444 -9.67 -36.22 18.32
CA ARG A 444 -8.74 -35.26 18.94
C ARG A 444 -7.61 -34.89 18.03
N GLU A 445 -7.05 -35.81 17.29
CA GLU A 445 -6.01 -35.59 16.29
C GLU A 445 -6.51 -34.66 15.19
N SER A 446 -7.71 -34.95 14.64
CA SER A 446 -8.34 -34.07 13.62
C SER A 446 -8.59 -32.66 14.16
N ILE A 447 -9.02 -32.51 15.43
CA ILE A 447 -9.20 -31.20 16.06
C ILE A 447 -7.87 -30.44 16.15
N ARG A 448 -6.76 -31.11 16.46
CA ARG A 448 -5.42 -30.52 16.53
C ARG A 448 -5.01 -29.97 15.16
N SER A 449 -5.07 -30.80 14.13
CA SER A 449 -4.74 -30.43 12.76
C SER A 449 -5.60 -29.24 12.24
N LEU A 450 -6.92 -29.25 12.56
CA LEU A 450 -7.79 -28.11 12.20
C LEU A 450 -7.37 -26.81 12.89
N ARG A 451 -6.94 -26.86 14.15
CA ARG A 451 -6.45 -25.68 14.87
C ARG A 451 -5.17 -25.10 14.26
N GLU A 452 -4.22 -25.97 13.89
CA GLU A 452 -2.97 -25.58 13.25
C GLU A 452 -3.27 -24.85 11.92
N ARG A 453 -4.10 -25.44 11.05
CA ARG A 453 -4.50 -24.82 9.77
C ARG A 453 -5.31 -23.53 9.95
N ILE A 454 -6.13 -23.43 10.98
CA ILE A 454 -6.85 -22.18 11.31
C ILE A 454 -5.84 -21.11 11.71
N SER A 455 -4.87 -21.43 12.58
CA SER A 455 -3.84 -20.50 13.03
C SER A 455 -2.99 -19.98 11.86
N GLU A 456 -2.61 -20.86 10.92
CA GLU A 456 -1.88 -20.46 9.71
C GLU A 456 -2.68 -19.47 8.86
N LEU A 457 -4.00 -19.71 8.65
CA LEU A 457 -4.84 -18.80 7.89
C LEU A 457 -5.11 -17.49 8.63
N GLU A 458 -5.29 -17.52 9.94
CA GLU A 458 -5.42 -16.29 10.76
C GLU A 458 -4.16 -15.46 10.70
N GLN A 459 -2.99 -16.09 10.70
CA GLN A 459 -1.72 -15.38 10.49
C GLN A 459 -1.56 -14.80 9.08
N ARG A 460 -2.22 -15.38 8.08
CA ARG A 460 -2.23 -14.82 6.70
C ARG A 460 -3.13 -13.60 6.57
N LEU A 461 -4.21 -13.52 7.33
CA LEU A 461 -5.14 -12.38 7.35
C LEU A 461 -4.69 -11.24 8.28
N ALA A 462 -3.85 -11.52 9.26
CA ALA A 462 -3.27 -10.53 10.18
C ALA A 462 -2.00 -9.89 9.59
#